data_73a3de11a7e3e29c96fcfe35845d7c0d
#
_entry.id   73a3de11a7e3e29c96fcfe35845d7c0d
#
_cell.length_a   1.000
_cell.length_b   1.000
_cell.length_c   1.000
_cell.angle_alpha   90.00
_cell.angle_beta   90.00
_cell.angle_gamma   90.00
#
_symmetry.space_group_name_H-M   'P 1'
#
loop_
_entity.id
_entity.type
_entity.pdbx_description
1 polymer ?
#
loop_
_entity_poly.entity_id
_entity_poly.type
_entity_poly.pdbx_seq_one_letter_code
_entity_poly.pdbx_strand_id
1 'polypeptide(L)'
;TKYEGNLNFSRPNYVSDGSVQTSFLLDALSEFDKMIDILLENEIPISHILGLRNLSAFVGEVYNRCVTKVAKELIKNNPHQDGYPDLLIMDKLGQDEWNKIGKRIYEKEPFSFFATGGIEVKATCGDLRSAKWFTENSLLKPQIGEQRLEWITGYNWKSHHQLTNNLIGIIWDF
;
A
#
# COMPACT_ATOMS: atom_id res chain seq x y z
N THR A 1 18.58 -2.56 5.03
CA THR A 1 18.41 -2.63 3.55
C THR A 1 18.54 -1.24 2.96
N LYS A 2 19.23 -1.10 1.83
CA LYS A 2 19.34 0.17 1.09
C LYS A 2 18.38 0.11 -0.08
N TYR A 3 17.44 1.04 -0.12
CA TYR A 3 16.50 1.17 -1.22
C TYR A 3 16.98 2.22 -2.21
N GLU A 4 16.90 1.91 -3.47
CA GLU A 4 17.20 2.81 -4.56
C GLU A 4 16.00 2.86 -5.51
N GLY A 5 15.64 4.03 -5.96
CA GLY A 5 14.50 4.16 -6.87
C GLY A 5 14.50 5.48 -7.61
N ASN A 6 13.98 5.44 -8.82
CA ASN A 6 13.63 6.61 -9.58
C ASN A 6 12.11 6.70 -9.62
N LEU A 7 11.55 7.59 -8.81
CA LEU A 7 10.12 7.73 -8.63
C LEU A 7 9.68 9.07 -9.17
N ASN A 8 8.87 9.04 -10.20
CA ASN A 8 8.10 10.20 -10.64
C ASN A 8 6.69 10.07 -10.10
N PHE A 9 6.34 10.96 -9.21
CA PHE A 9 5.05 10.97 -8.58
C PHE A 9 4.38 12.32 -8.85
N SER A 10 3.25 12.29 -9.51
CA SER A 10 2.48 13.48 -9.81
C SER A 10 1.01 13.24 -9.47
N ARG A 11 0.31 14.31 -9.18
CA ARG A 11 -1.15 14.25 -9.07
C ARG A 11 -1.73 14.08 -10.48
N PRO A 12 -2.32 12.93 -10.83
CA PRO A 12 -2.92 12.74 -12.15
C PRO A 12 -3.98 13.80 -12.42
N ASN A 13 -4.05 14.30 -13.66
CA ASN A 13 -5.04 15.27 -14.15
C ASN A 13 -5.05 16.66 -13.51
N TYR A 14 -4.07 16.99 -12.67
CA TYR A 14 -3.91 18.35 -12.17
C TYR A 14 -2.66 19.00 -12.77
N VAL A 15 -2.84 20.18 -13.33
CA VAL A 15 -1.77 20.95 -14.00
C VAL A 15 -0.90 21.72 -13.00
N SER A 16 -1.24 21.68 -11.71
CA SER A 16 -0.47 22.37 -10.70
C SER A 16 0.72 21.54 -10.22
N ASP A 17 1.73 22.21 -9.78
CA ASP A 17 2.98 21.78 -9.18
C ASP A 17 2.89 20.87 -7.94
N GLY A 18 1.77 20.21 -7.74
CA GLY A 18 1.51 19.27 -6.66
C GLY A 18 2.34 17.98 -6.76
N SER A 19 3.63 18.10 -7.04
CA SER A 19 4.56 17.00 -6.93
C SER A 19 4.83 16.73 -5.45
N VAL A 20 4.36 15.61 -4.99
CA VAL A 20 4.76 15.09 -3.68
C VAL A 20 6.16 14.50 -3.83
N GLN A 21 7.11 14.92 -3.00
CA GLN A 21 8.46 14.37 -3.04
C GLN A 21 8.40 12.87 -2.76
N THR A 22 8.96 12.10 -3.67
CA THR A 22 8.88 10.63 -3.60
C THR A 22 9.93 10.00 -2.69
N SER A 23 10.91 10.78 -2.24
CA SER A 23 11.92 10.32 -1.27
C SER A 23 11.30 9.72 -0.01
N PHE A 24 10.19 10.26 0.48
CA PHE A 24 9.53 9.73 1.67
C PHE A 24 8.95 8.32 1.46
N LEU A 25 8.67 7.88 0.23
CA LEU A 25 8.25 6.50 -0.04
C LEU A 25 9.39 5.51 0.22
N LEU A 26 10.62 5.89 -0.13
CA LEU A 26 11.82 5.11 0.17
C LEU A 26 12.17 5.16 1.66
N ASP A 27 12.01 6.33 2.28
CA ASP A 27 12.19 6.46 3.73
C ASP A 27 11.15 5.63 4.51
N ALA A 28 9.92 5.52 3.97
CA ALA A 28 8.88 4.68 4.54
C ALA A 28 9.22 3.18 4.46
N LEU A 29 9.91 2.72 3.41
CA LEU A 29 10.42 1.34 3.36
C LEU A 29 11.48 1.10 4.45
N SER A 30 12.36 2.06 4.70
CA SER A 30 13.34 1.97 5.77
C SER A 30 12.69 1.93 7.16
N GLU A 31 11.61 2.69 7.35
CA GLU A 31 10.81 2.62 8.59
C GLU A 31 10.05 1.30 8.70
N PHE A 32 9.58 0.76 7.58
CA PHE A 32 8.93 -0.55 7.54
C PHE A 32 9.89 -1.65 7.99
N ASP A 33 11.12 -1.69 7.47
CA ASP A 33 12.15 -2.65 7.90
C ASP A 33 12.37 -2.58 9.43
N LYS A 34 12.53 -1.36 9.98
CA LYS A 34 12.69 -1.18 11.43
C LYS A 34 11.50 -1.72 12.24
N MET A 35 10.28 -1.54 11.74
CA MET A 35 9.10 -2.07 12.42
C MET A 35 9.06 -3.60 12.37
N ILE A 36 9.43 -4.20 11.25
CA ILE A 36 9.53 -5.65 11.14
C ILE A 36 10.64 -6.19 12.04
N ASP A 37 11.81 -5.54 12.07
CA ASP A 37 12.90 -5.92 12.97
C ASP A 37 12.47 -5.92 14.44
N ILE A 38 11.74 -4.89 14.89
CA ILE A 38 11.20 -4.83 16.26
C ILE A 38 10.27 -6.01 16.56
N LEU A 39 9.42 -6.41 15.60
CA LEU A 39 8.52 -7.55 15.77
C LEU A 39 9.29 -8.87 15.86
N LEU A 40 10.34 -9.02 15.05
CA LEU A 40 11.22 -10.21 15.07
C LEU A 40 12.04 -10.27 16.36
N GLU A 41 12.59 -9.15 16.83
CA GLU A 41 13.34 -9.07 18.08
C GLU A 41 12.48 -9.42 19.31
N ASN A 42 11.18 -9.15 19.25
CA ASN A 42 10.23 -9.53 20.29
C ASN A 42 9.65 -10.94 20.09
N GLU A 43 10.24 -11.74 19.20
CA GLU A 43 9.83 -13.13 18.93
C GLU A 43 8.34 -13.28 18.57
N ILE A 44 7.76 -12.27 17.92
CA ILE A 44 6.36 -12.31 17.50
C ILE A 44 6.26 -13.09 16.18
N PRO A 45 5.70 -14.30 16.19
CA PRO A 45 5.67 -15.17 15.02
C PRO A 45 4.54 -14.78 14.06
N ILE A 46 4.66 -13.60 13.43
CA ILE A 46 3.61 -13.00 12.60
C ILE A 46 3.15 -13.96 11.50
N SER A 47 4.09 -14.65 10.84
CA SER A 47 3.79 -15.62 9.78
C SER A 47 3.04 -16.86 10.29
N HIS A 48 3.15 -17.17 11.58
CA HIS A 48 2.40 -18.27 12.20
C HIS A 48 1.03 -17.82 12.69
N ILE A 49 0.87 -16.53 13.01
CA ILE A 49 -0.39 -15.97 13.51
C ILE A 49 -1.29 -15.59 12.34
N LEU A 50 -0.73 -15.02 11.28
CA LEU A 50 -1.47 -14.49 10.14
C LEU A 50 -1.39 -15.45 8.94
N GLY A 51 -2.53 -15.83 8.41
CA GLY A 51 -2.59 -16.47 7.09
C GLY A 51 -2.18 -15.49 5.98
N LEU A 52 -1.80 -16.00 4.81
CA LEU A 52 -1.25 -15.21 3.70
C LEU A 52 -2.07 -13.99 3.31
N ARG A 53 -3.39 -14.13 3.30
CA ARG A 53 -4.27 -13.01 2.97
C ARG A 53 -4.17 -11.88 3.99
N ASN A 54 -4.18 -12.23 5.26
CA ASN A 54 -4.08 -11.28 6.35
C ASN A 54 -2.68 -10.71 6.46
N LEU A 55 -1.66 -11.51 6.13
CA LEU A 55 -0.28 -11.04 6.09
C LEU A 55 -0.06 -10.00 4.98
N SER A 56 -0.66 -10.18 3.80
CA SER A 56 -0.62 -9.15 2.75
C SER A 56 -1.32 -7.87 3.19
N ALA A 57 -2.48 -7.97 3.83
CA ALA A 57 -3.15 -6.81 4.40
C ALA A 57 -2.28 -6.13 5.48
N PHE A 58 -1.69 -6.90 6.38
CA PHE A 58 -0.77 -6.40 7.40
C PHE A 58 0.41 -5.63 6.78
N VAL A 59 1.07 -6.18 5.76
CA VAL A 59 2.17 -5.51 5.05
C VAL A 59 1.71 -4.16 4.47
N GLY A 60 0.55 -4.11 3.83
CA GLY A 60 -0.02 -2.87 3.30
C GLY A 60 -0.31 -1.83 4.39
N GLU A 61 -0.95 -2.25 5.47
CA GLU A 61 -1.30 -1.37 6.60
C GLU A 61 -0.06 -0.83 7.33
N VAL A 62 0.94 -1.67 7.57
CA VAL A 62 2.20 -1.23 8.19
C VAL A 62 2.91 -0.24 7.28
N TYR A 63 2.95 -0.50 5.99
CA TYR A 63 3.56 0.43 5.03
C TYR A 63 2.83 1.78 5.00
N ASN A 64 1.49 1.78 4.96
CA ASN A 64 0.68 3.00 5.04
C ASN A 64 1.01 3.84 6.27
N ARG A 65 1.19 3.19 7.42
CA ARG A 65 1.61 3.83 8.68
C ARG A 65 3.00 4.44 8.56
N CYS A 66 3.94 3.74 7.94
CA CYS A 66 5.28 4.24 7.71
C CYS A 66 5.27 5.46 6.78
N VAL A 67 4.50 5.42 5.69
CA VAL A 67 4.35 6.55 4.77
C VAL A 67 3.83 7.79 5.51
N THR A 68 2.75 7.67 6.26
CA THR A 68 2.17 8.80 6.99
C THR A 68 3.10 9.33 8.09
N LYS A 69 3.86 8.45 8.74
CA LYS A 69 4.87 8.84 9.73
C LYS A 69 5.98 9.70 9.10
N VAL A 70 6.45 9.31 7.93
CA VAL A 70 7.54 10.01 7.23
C VAL A 70 7.04 11.27 6.53
N ALA A 71 5.94 11.19 5.81
CA ALA A 71 5.35 12.30 5.06
C ALA A 71 4.67 13.35 5.95
N LYS A 72 4.40 13.01 7.21
CA LYS A 72 3.76 13.92 8.19
C LYS A 72 2.46 14.51 7.65
N GLU A 73 2.38 15.84 7.56
CA GLU A 73 1.17 16.55 7.14
C GLU A 73 0.88 16.46 5.64
N LEU A 74 1.84 15.97 4.83
CA LEU A 74 1.69 15.87 3.38
C LEU A 74 0.82 14.68 2.96
N ILE A 75 0.71 13.65 3.79
CA ILE A 75 -0.10 12.48 3.52
C ILE A 75 -0.84 12.06 4.79
N LYS A 76 -2.12 11.74 4.63
CA LYS A 76 -2.96 11.17 5.69
C LYS A 76 -3.51 9.81 5.26
N ASN A 77 -3.67 8.91 6.22
CA ASN A 77 -4.46 7.71 5.97
C ASN A 77 -5.91 8.09 5.69
N ASN A 78 -6.56 7.34 4.80
CA ASN A 78 -8.00 7.45 4.67
C ASN A 78 -8.64 7.07 6.02
N PRO A 79 -9.59 7.86 6.54
CA PRO A 79 -10.25 7.57 7.80
C PRO A 79 -11.14 6.32 7.76
N HIS A 80 -11.48 5.84 6.57
CA HIS A 80 -12.30 4.65 6.37
C HIS A 80 -11.48 3.49 5.83
N GLN A 81 -11.56 2.34 6.49
CA GLN A 81 -10.85 1.11 6.09
C GLN A 81 -11.20 0.67 4.66
N ASP A 82 -12.46 0.84 4.24
CA ASP A 82 -12.89 0.59 2.87
C ASP A 82 -12.93 1.87 2.02
N GLY A 83 -12.28 2.92 2.49
CA GLY A 83 -12.15 4.17 1.75
C GLY A 83 -11.17 4.04 0.60
N TYR A 84 -11.27 4.95 -0.35
CA TYR A 84 -10.42 4.93 -1.54
C TYR A 84 -9.97 6.34 -1.91
N PRO A 85 -8.69 6.60 -2.16
CA PRO A 85 -7.54 5.69 -1.99
C PRO A 85 -7.13 5.49 -0.52
N ASP A 86 -6.20 4.57 -0.26
CA ASP A 86 -5.70 4.28 1.09
C ASP A 86 -5.03 5.49 1.76
N LEU A 87 -4.28 6.27 0.97
CA LEU A 87 -3.51 7.43 1.42
C LEU A 87 -3.96 8.68 0.66
N LEU A 88 -4.32 9.71 1.40
CA LEU A 88 -4.81 10.99 0.87
C LEU A 88 -3.65 11.99 0.77
N ILE A 89 -3.46 12.61 -0.39
CA ILE A 89 -2.43 13.65 -0.59
C ILE A 89 -2.96 14.98 -0.08
N MET A 90 -2.25 15.56 0.89
CA MET A 90 -2.59 16.81 1.58
C MET A 90 -1.78 18.00 1.05
N ASP A 91 -1.62 18.10 -0.26
CA ASP A 91 -1.19 19.35 -0.87
C ASP A 91 -2.31 20.41 -0.73
N LYS A 92 -2.14 21.57 -1.32
CA LYS A 92 -3.15 22.65 -1.20
C LYS A 92 -4.55 22.19 -1.60
N LEU A 93 -4.68 21.45 -2.69
CA LEU A 93 -5.99 20.95 -3.16
C LEU A 93 -6.57 19.91 -2.20
N GLY A 94 -5.75 18.97 -1.75
CA GLY A 94 -6.17 17.97 -0.78
C GLY A 94 -6.57 18.59 0.56
N GLN A 95 -5.82 19.59 1.02
CA GLN A 95 -6.14 20.31 2.24
C GLN A 95 -7.45 21.10 2.12
N ASP A 96 -7.68 21.77 0.99
CA ASP A 96 -8.92 22.49 0.74
C ASP A 96 -10.13 21.54 0.71
N GLU A 97 -9.97 20.36 0.08
CA GLU A 97 -11.01 19.33 0.08
C GLU A 97 -11.23 18.76 1.47
N TRP A 98 -10.17 18.40 2.18
CA TRP A 98 -10.27 17.94 3.57
C TRP A 98 -11.01 18.94 4.46
N ASN A 99 -10.74 20.23 4.32
CA ASN A 99 -11.42 21.27 5.12
C ASN A 99 -12.92 21.35 4.83
N LYS A 100 -13.34 21.05 3.60
CA LYS A 100 -14.78 20.98 3.24
C LYS A 100 -15.48 19.79 3.87
N ILE A 101 -14.84 18.61 3.84
CA ILE A 101 -15.47 17.35 4.20
C ILE A 101 -15.06 16.82 5.58
N GLY A 102 -14.02 17.38 6.21
CA GLY A 102 -13.46 16.85 7.45
C GLY A 102 -14.43 16.79 8.64
N LYS A 103 -15.54 17.54 8.60
CA LYS A 103 -16.63 17.41 9.59
C LYS A 103 -17.46 16.13 9.38
N ARG A 104 -17.37 15.50 8.22
CA ARG A 104 -18.06 14.28 7.80
C ARG A 104 -17.15 13.04 7.91
N ILE A 105 -16.17 13.09 8.80
CA ILE A 105 -15.15 12.03 8.95
C ILE A 105 -15.74 10.64 9.25
N TYR A 106 -16.96 10.58 9.77
CA TYR A 106 -17.67 9.33 10.04
C TYR A 106 -18.50 8.82 8.86
N GLU A 107 -18.58 9.60 7.79
CA GLU A 107 -19.29 9.24 6.58
C GLU A 107 -18.31 8.66 5.56
N LYS A 108 -18.60 7.47 5.04
CA LYS A 108 -17.73 6.80 4.08
C LYS A 108 -17.70 7.51 2.72
N GLU A 109 -18.84 8.02 2.28
CA GLU A 109 -19.05 8.50 0.92
C GLU A 109 -18.03 9.58 0.48
N PRO A 110 -17.71 10.65 1.25
CA PRO A 110 -16.72 11.61 0.79
C PRO A 110 -15.27 11.09 0.77
N PHE A 111 -15.01 9.96 1.42
CA PHE A 111 -13.69 9.31 1.49
C PHE A 111 -13.62 8.01 0.71
N SER A 112 -14.71 7.51 0.16
CA SER A 112 -14.76 6.30 -0.65
C SER A 112 -14.37 6.56 -2.10
N PHE A 113 -14.27 7.81 -2.45
CA PHE A 113 -13.52 8.35 -3.55
C PHE A 113 -13.12 9.79 -3.17
N PHE A 114 -11.94 9.94 -2.60
CA PHE A 114 -11.46 11.27 -2.24
C PHE A 114 -11.22 12.11 -3.50
N ALA A 115 -11.95 13.22 -3.63
CA ALA A 115 -12.08 13.96 -4.89
C ALA A 115 -10.76 14.45 -5.48
N THR A 116 -9.77 14.75 -4.64
CA THR A 116 -8.45 15.19 -5.07
C THR A 116 -7.45 14.04 -5.23
N GLY A 117 -7.90 12.80 -5.00
CA GLY A 117 -7.10 11.61 -5.17
C GLY A 117 -6.02 11.38 -4.12
N GLY A 118 -5.17 10.42 -4.39
CA GLY A 118 -4.11 10.03 -3.47
C GLY A 118 -3.29 8.85 -3.97
N ILE A 119 -2.96 7.94 -3.06
CA ILE A 119 -2.16 6.76 -3.32
C ILE A 119 -2.92 5.53 -2.85
N GLU A 120 -3.12 4.59 -3.74
CA GLU A 120 -3.60 3.25 -3.42
C GLU A 120 -2.42 2.33 -3.19
N VAL A 121 -2.46 1.54 -2.13
CA VAL A 121 -1.40 0.60 -1.79
C VAL A 121 -1.92 -0.83 -1.94
N LYS A 122 -1.23 -1.64 -2.71
CA LYS A 122 -1.53 -3.05 -2.88
C LYS A 122 -0.32 -3.88 -2.48
N ALA A 123 -0.48 -4.68 -1.44
CA ALA A 123 0.53 -5.64 -1.03
C ALA A 123 0.10 -7.06 -1.42
N THR A 124 1.02 -7.82 -1.97
CA THR A 124 0.77 -9.21 -2.35
C THR A 124 2.02 -10.06 -2.19
N CYS A 125 1.81 -11.31 -1.83
CA CYS A 125 2.84 -12.35 -1.94
C CYS A 125 2.81 -12.94 -3.36
N GLY A 126 2.98 -12.08 -4.35
CA GLY A 126 2.92 -12.44 -5.75
C GLY A 126 1.52 -12.81 -6.27
N ASP A 127 1.45 -13.09 -7.55
CA ASP A 127 0.26 -13.65 -8.20
C ASP A 127 0.23 -15.17 -7.98
N LEU A 128 -0.22 -15.58 -6.80
CA LEU A 128 -0.41 -16.99 -6.53
C LEU A 128 -1.51 -17.52 -7.43
N ARG A 129 -1.13 -18.43 -8.30
CA ARG A 129 -2.05 -19.21 -9.10
C ARG A 129 -3.10 -19.88 -8.22
N SER A 130 -4.29 -20.10 -8.77
CA SER A 130 -5.33 -20.82 -8.05
C SER A 130 -4.88 -22.23 -7.64
N ALA A 131 -5.46 -22.77 -6.58
CA ALA A 131 -5.20 -24.17 -6.19
C ALA A 131 -5.46 -25.16 -7.36
N LYS A 132 -6.48 -24.86 -8.19
CA LYS A 132 -6.79 -25.63 -9.40
C LYS A 132 -5.62 -25.63 -10.38
N TRP A 133 -4.98 -24.46 -10.61
CA TRP A 133 -3.83 -24.37 -11.51
C TRP A 133 -2.66 -25.24 -11.03
N PHE A 134 -2.33 -25.23 -9.74
CA PHE A 134 -1.27 -26.08 -9.18
C PHE A 134 -1.58 -27.58 -9.40
N THR A 135 -2.82 -27.98 -9.16
CA THR A 135 -3.26 -29.36 -9.38
C THR A 135 -3.17 -29.76 -10.85
N GLU A 136 -3.62 -28.91 -11.77
CA GLU A 136 -3.59 -29.18 -13.22
C GLU A 136 -2.16 -29.27 -13.77
N ASN A 137 -1.20 -28.61 -13.13
CA ASN A 137 0.21 -28.66 -13.51
C ASN A 137 1.04 -29.66 -12.67
N SER A 138 0.38 -30.48 -11.85
CA SER A 138 1.03 -31.46 -10.95
C SER A 138 2.07 -30.84 -10.01
N LEU A 139 1.82 -29.61 -9.57
CA LEU A 139 2.67 -28.86 -8.67
C LEU A 139 2.01 -28.71 -7.29
N LEU A 140 2.84 -28.64 -6.25
CA LEU A 140 2.37 -28.30 -4.91
C LEU A 140 2.25 -26.79 -4.76
N LYS A 141 1.15 -26.35 -4.17
CA LYS A 141 0.98 -24.92 -3.83
C LYS A 141 1.99 -24.57 -2.71
N PRO A 142 2.80 -23.51 -2.89
CA PRO A 142 3.76 -23.08 -1.87
C PRO A 142 3.08 -22.78 -0.54
N GLN A 143 3.78 -23.12 0.54
CA GLN A 143 3.37 -22.82 1.91
C GLN A 143 4.04 -21.54 2.41
N ILE A 144 3.60 -21.04 3.58
CA ILE A 144 4.31 -19.96 4.27
C ILE A 144 5.72 -20.42 4.60
N GLY A 145 6.74 -19.60 4.31
CA GLY A 145 8.15 -19.92 4.49
C GLY A 145 8.83 -20.54 3.27
N GLU A 146 8.09 -20.78 2.20
CA GLU A 146 8.67 -21.25 0.93
C GLU A 146 8.75 -20.10 -0.08
N GLN A 147 9.88 -19.97 -0.74
CA GLN A 147 10.09 -18.95 -1.76
C GLN A 147 9.05 -19.06 -2.89
N ARG A 148 8.49 -17.92 -3.31
CA ARG A 148 7.40 -17.88 -4.25
C ARG A 148 7.63 -16.97 -5.44
N LEU A 149 8.65 -16.11 -5.40
CA LEU A 149 8.91 -15.14 -6.47
C LEU A 149 9.09 -15.80 -7.83
N GLU A 150 9.64 -17.01 -7.88
CA GLU A 150 9.76 -17.78 -9.11
C GLU A 150 8.42 -18.16 -9.75
N TRP A 151 7.32 -18.18 -8.97
CA TRP A 151 5.98 -18.49 -9.43
C TRP A 151 5.21 -17.28 -9.92
N ILE A 152 5.80 -16.09 -9.79
CA ILE A 152 5.16 -14.84 -10.16
C ILE A 152 5.37 -14.60 -11.66
N THR A 153 4.31 -14.75 -12.44
CA THR A 153 4.34 -14.52 -13.89
C THR A 153 3.70 -13.21 -14.32
N GLY A 154 3.15 -12.44 -13.39
CA GLY A 154 2.52 -11.15 -13.62
C GLY A 154 1.69 -10.70 -12.44
N TYR A 155 1.26 -9.44 -12.49
CA TYR A 155 0.43 -8.83 -11.45
C TYR A 155 -0.87 -8.36 -12.05
N ASN A 156 -1.97 -8.74 -11.42
CA ASN A 156 -3.29 -8.19 -11.73
C ASN A 156 -3.70 -7.22 -10.61
N TRP A 157 -3.21 -6.00 -10.72
CA TRP A 157 -3.54 -4.94 -9.80
C TRP A 157 -4.86 -4.32 -10.21
N LYS A 158 -5.91 -4.57 -9.45
CA LYS A 158 -7.16 -3.86 -9.60
C LYS A 158 -6.97 -2.45 -9.09
N SER A 159 -6.72 -1.54 -10.01
CA SER A 159 -6.63 -0.11 -9.73
C SER A 159 -7.96 0.52 -10.12
N HIS A 160 -8.68 1.02 -9.13
CA HIS A 160 -9.86 1.83 -9.37
C HIS A 160 -9.44 3.30 -9.48
N HIS A 161 -10.18 4.09 -10.26
CA HIS A 161 -9.97 5.54 -10.35
C HIS A 161 -8.53 5.95 -10.72
N GLN A 162 -7.93 5.26 -11.70
CA GLN A 162 -6.56 5.51 -12.17
C GLN A 162 -6.29 6.96 -12.56
N LEU A 163 -7.34 7.71 -12.91
CA LEU A 163 -7.23 9.12 -13.31
C LEU A 163 -6.87 10.07 -12.16
N THR A 164 -7.12 9.67 -10.92
CA THR A 164 -6.93 10.53 -9.73
C THR A 164 -5.99 9.94 -8.69
N ASN A 165 -5.64 8.66 -8.84
CA ASN A 165 -4.85 7.95 -7.84
C ASN A 165 -3.58 7.36 -8.43
N ASN A 166 -2.55 7.34 -7.60
CA ASN A 166 -1.32 6.61 -7.87
C ASN A 166 -1.38 5.25 -7.19
N LEU A 167 -0.72 4.27 -7.78
CA LEU A 167 -0.66 2.91 -7.26
C LEU A 167 0.75 2.59 -6.78
N ILE A 168 0.86 2.12 -5.55
CA ILE A 168 2.05 1.49 -5.00
C ILE A 168 1.79 0.01 -4.90
N GLY A 169 2.59 -0.78 -5.60
CA GLY A 169 2.58 -2.23 -5.51
C GLY A 169 3.73 -2.72 -4.62
N ILE A 170 3.42 -3.45 -3.56
CA ILE A 170 4.40 -4.11 -2.69
C ILE A 170 4.31 -5.60 -2.94
N ILE A 171 5.42 -6.14 -3.42
CA ILE A 171 5.58 -7.58 -3.57
C ILE A 171 6.55 -8.04 -2.49
N TRP A 172 6.13 -9.03 -1.75
CA TRP A 172 6.91 -9.57 -0.66
C TRP A 172 6.97 -11.10 -0.73
N ASP A 173 8.01 -11.66 -0.17
CA ASP A 173 8.22 -13.09 -0.02
C ASP A 173 8.87 -13.37 1.35
N PHE A 174 9.03 -14.64 1.75
CA PHE A 174 9.60 -15.07 3.03
C PHE A 174 10.49 -16.28 2.89
#